data_dff900652282ae956471e419a47d9f08
#
_entry.id   dff900652282ae956471e419a47d9f08
#
_cell.length_a   1.000
_cell.length_b   1.000
_cell.length_c   1.000
_cell.angle_alpha   90.00
_cell.angle_beta   90.00
_cell.angle_gamma   90.00
#
_symmetry.space_group_name_H-M   'P 1'
#
loop_
_entity.id
_entity.type
_entity.pdbx_description
1 polymer ?
#
loop_
_entity_poly.entity_id
_entity_poly.type
_entity_poly.pdbx_seq_one_letter_code
_entity_poly.pdbx_strand_id
1 'polypeptide(L)'
;MVVSGRVIYLNILVLFLLIPSTESNMAFAEIVPNNGQEECVPVGNWKVPGGEKISGTDVISNALNQSVVLLGEAHANLEHHRWQLQMLSSLHARHPNMVIGFEMFPRRVQEALDKWVAGSLSVAEFLDASDWKHGWSIDAKAYLPLFHFARMNKIPMVALNIDSRLRKEVSLKGFDILSEDKFKGVTRPAEPSKAYLEYLMLIYKKHDRNHKTKIITEDLDFQRFVRGQQLWDRAMAQALYSALTRLESPPVVGMQALFSVLTRPERPLVVGIMGAGHIRNGYGVPHQLMDLGIKDVAMLLPWESNKACGQLVAGIADAVFGVASYVKTDGPQRQRLGIQFEMAQKGARILKIEKGSVAETAGLKDKDIIIEIAGLEVKKINNVIEAVKRQAPGTWLPLKVTRGSETIEIIARFSAVIK
;
A
#
# COMPACT_ATOMS: atom_id res chain seq x y z
N MET A 1 80.78 -13.25 -28.67
CA MET A 1 80.45 -14.45 -27.85
C MET A 1 78.90 -14.52 -27.76
N VAL A 2 78.33 -15.39 -28.59
CA VAL A 2 76.88 -15.52 -28.80
C VAL A 2 76.40 -16.62 -27.81
N VAL A 3 75.42 -16.32 -26.98
CA VAL A 3 74.73 -17.35 -26.18
C VAL A 3 73.26 -17.40 -26.60
N SER A 4 72.95 -18.53 -27.25
CA SER A 4 71.63 -18.92 -27.72
C SER A 4 70.73 -19.30 -26.57
N GLY A 5 69.57 -18.62 -26.42
CA GLY A 5 68.50 -18.98 -25.47
C GLY A 5 67.38 -19.74 -26.19
N ARG A 6 67.22 -21.01 -25.87
CA ARG A 6 66.10 -21.85 -26.34
C ARG A 6 64.82 -21.47 -25.64
N VAL A 7 63.77 -21.12 -26.41
CA VAL A 7 62.42 -20.98 -25.94
C VAL A 7 61.73 -22.34 -25.92
N ILE A 8 61.28 -22.76 -24.74
CA ILE A 8 60.45 -23.97 -24.55
C ILE A 8 59.01 -23.56 -24.62
N TYR A 9 58.25 -24.01 -25.62
CA TYR A 9 56.82 -23.90 -25.70
C TYR A 9 56.16 -24.98 -24.84
N LEU A 10 55.47 -24.57 -23.78
CA LEU A 10 54.64 -25.45 -22.94
C LEU A 10 53.24 -25.46 -23.56
N ASN A 11 52.84 -26.55 -24.19
CA ASN A 11 51.48 -26.80 -24.65
C ASN A 11 50.59 -27.11 -23.47
N ILE A 12 49.72 -26.18 -23.05
CA ILE A 12 48.67 -26.45 -22.10
C ILE A 12 47.47 -27.00 -22.87
N LEU A 13 47.22 -28.29 -22.69
CA LEU A 13 46.02 -28.97 -23.19
C LEU A 13 44.86 -28.60 -22.29
N VAL A 14 43.96 -27.70 -22.74
CA VAL A 14 42.73 -27.33 -22.05
C VAL A 14 41.69 -28.43 -22.33
N LEU A 15 41.46 -29.27 -21.34
CA LEU A 15 40.40 -30.29 -21.33
C LEU A 15 39.05 -29.61 -21.06
N PHE A 16 38.23 -29.40 -22.12
CA PHE A 16 36.88 -28.98 -21.97
C PHE A 16 36.03 -30.12 -21.36
N LEU A 17 35.76 -30.02 -20.05
CA LEU A 17 34.73 -30.82 -19.40
C LEU A 17 33.36 -30.26 -19.85
N LEU A 18 32.64 -30.99 -20.69
CA LEU A 18 31.26 -30.79 -21.00
C LEU A 18 30.44 -31.04 -19.72
N ILE A 19 30.06 -29.99 -19.02
CA ILE A 19 29.04 -30.02 -17.98
C ILE A 19 27.69 -29.96 -18.71
N PRO A 20 26.77 -30.92 -18.53
CA PRO A 20 25.44 -30.81 -19.10
C PRO A 20 24.73 -29.65 -18.40
N SER A 21 24.39 -28.62 -19.14
CA SER A 21 23.52 -27.52 -18.72
C SER A 21 22.13 -28.10 -18.44
N THR A 22 21.81 -28.31 -17.18
CA THR A 22 20.42 -28.46 -16.76
C THR A 22 19.79 -27.08 -16.95
N GLU A 23 19.04 -26.93 -18.02
CA GLU A 23 18.14 -25.79 -18.21
C GLU A 23 17.16 -25.78 -17.05
N SER A 24 17.40 -24.92 -16.07
CA SER A 24 16.40 -24.53 -15.10
C SER A 24 15.33 -23.77 -15.88
N ASN A 25 14.26 -24.44 -16.23
CA ASN A 25 13.03 -23.81 -16.71
C ASN A 25 12.53 -22.90 -15.57
N MET A 26 13.03 -21.65 -15.54
CA MET A 26 12.28 -20.56 -14.91
C MET A 26 11.03 -20.40 -15.77
N ALA A 27 9.92 -20.90 -15.28
CA ALA A 27 8.61 -20.61 -15.83
C ALA A 27 8.41 -19.09 -15.68
N PHE A 28 8.74 -18.35 -16.72
CA PHE A 28 8.16 -17.04 -16.93
C PHE A 28 6.65 -17.28 -16.99
N ALA A 29 5.89 -16.62 -16.11
CA ALA A 29 4.45 -16.63 -16.19
C ALA A 29 4.08 -16.25 -17.63
N GLU A 30 3.54 -17.20 -18.39
CA GLU A 30 3.00 -16.93 -19.71
C GLU A 30 1.98 -15.81 -19.55
N ILE A 31 2.25 -14.68 -20.19
CA ILE A 31 1.25 -13.64 -20.42
C ILE A 31 0.17 -14.30 -21.29
N VAL A 32 -0.94 -14.69 -20.66
CA VAL A 32 -2.09 -15.23 -21.38
C VAL A 32 -2.50 -14.17 -22.40
N PRO A 33 -2.44 -14.44 -23.73
CA PRO A 33 -2.81 -13.46 -24.71
C PRO A 33 -4.29 -13.13 -24.52
N ASN A 34 -4.59 -11.87 -24.37
CA ASN A 34 -5.94 -11.34 -24.27
C ASN A 34 -6.67 -11.63 -25.58
N ASN A 35 -7.83 -12.28 -25.52
CA ASN A 35 -8.66 -12.66 -26.66
C ASN A 35 -9.06 -11.43 -27.50
N GLY A 36 -8.18 -10.97 -28.39
CA GLY A 36 -8.53 -10.09 -29.52
C GLY A 36 -9.20 -8.74 -29.23
N GLN A 37 -9.35 -8.31 -27.97
CA GLN A 37 -9.79 -6.99 -27.61
C GLN A 37 -8.59 -6.04 -27.58
N GLU A 38 -8.63 -5.02 -28.42
CA GLU A 38 -7.62 -3.95 -28.42
C GLU A 38 -7.51 -3.33 -27.03
N GLU A 39 -6.30 -3.40 -26.44
CA GLU A 39 -6.02 -2.79 -25.14
C GLU A 39 -6.15 -1.28 -25.25
N CYS A 40 -7.05 -0.68 -24.48
CA CYS A 40 -7.25 0.78 -24.48
C CYS A 40 -6.01 1.56 -24.11
N VAL A 41 -5.26 1.05 -23.15
CA VAL A 41 -4.00 1.57 -22.68
C VAL A 41 -3.06 0.38 -22.53
N PRO A 42 -2.19 0.11 -23.50
CA PRO A 42 -1.23 -1.00 -23.42
C PRO A 42 -0.36 -0.87 -22.18
N VAL A 43 -0.01 -2.01 -21.57
CA VAL A 43 0.84 -2.06 -20.39
C VAL A 43 2.17 -1.31 -20.66
N GLY A 44 2.57 -0.46 -19.73
CA GLY A 44 3.78 0.36 -19.84
C GLY A 44 3.63 1.64 -20.68
N ASN A 45 2.43 1.91 -21.21
CA ASN A 45 2.18 3.10 -22.03
C ASN A 45 1.34 4.14 -21.28
N TRP A 46 1.55 5.40 -21.65
CA TRP A 46 0.73 6.52 -21.19
C TRP A 46 -0.27 6.95 -22.25
N LYS A 47 -1.43 7.38 -21.79
CA LYS A 47 -2.48 7.95 -22.64
C LYS A 47 -3.19 9.09 -21.94
N VAL A 48 -3.52 10.15 -22.69
CA VAL A 48 -4.44 11.18 -22.24
C VAL A 48 -5.87 10.65 -22.42
N PRO A 49 -6.71 10.61 -21.37
CA PRO A 49 -8.09 10.16 -21.50
C PRO A 49 -8.88 10.98 -22.54
N GLY A 50 -9.48 10.32 -23.52
CA GLY A 50 -10.15 10.98 -24.67
C GLY A 50 -9.20 11.54 -25.73
N GLY A 51 -7.87 11.39 -25.55
CA GLY A 51 -6.83 11.90 -26.44
C GLY A 51 -5.85 10.80 -26.88
N GLU A 52 -4.68 11.26 -27.33
CA GLU A 52 -3.63 10.42 -27.88
C GLU A 52 -2.66 9.86 -26.82
N LYS A 53 -1.73 9.02 -27.28
CA LYS A 53 -0.59 8.56 -26.48
C LYS A 53 0.28 9.76 -26.10
N ILE A 54 0.82 9.75 -24.92
CA ILE A 54 1.77 10.74 -24.41
C ILE A 54 3.04 10.04 -23.94
N SER A 55 4.18 10.67 -24.07
CA SER A 55 5.43 10.07 -23.57
C SER A 55 5.51 10.12 -22.05
N GLY A 56 6.15 9.12 -21.43
CA GLY A 56 6.41 9.14 -20.00
C GLY A 56 7.25 10.35 -19.56
N THR A 57 8.14 10.82 -20.40
CA THR A 57 8.95 12.03 -20.16
C THR A 57 8.07 13.26 -20.05
N ASP A 58 7.08 13.41 -20.95
CA ASP A 58 6.18 14.56 -20.95
C ASP A 58 5.24 14.50 -19.73
N VAL A 59 4.72 13.30 -19.38
CA VAL A 59 3.89 13.15 -18.18
C VAL A 59 4.67 13.56 -16.92
N ILE A 60 5.91 13.10 -16.76
CA ILE A 60 6.74 13.48 -15.60
C ILE A 60 7.05 14.98 -15.63
N SER A 61 7.39 15.55 -16.79
CA SER A 61 7.67 16.99 -16.91
C SER A 61 6.44 17.84 -16.59
N ASN A 62 5.27 17.43 -17.06
CA ASN A 62 4.00 18.10 -16.75
C ASN A 62 3.67 18.01 -15.26
N ALA A 63 3.89 16.84 -14.64
CA ALA A 63 3.67 16.64 -13.21
C ALA A 63 4.62 17.47 -12.34
N LEU A 64 5.87 17.62 -12.74
CA LEU A 64 6.86 18.47 -12.04
C LEU A 64 6.55 19.97 -12.09
N ASN A 65 5.75 20.42 -13.05
CA ASN A 65 5.27 21.79 -13.13
C ASN A 65 4.07 22.06 -12.21
N GLN A 66 3.59 21.05 -11.49
CA GLN A 66 2.48 21.19 -10.56
C GLN A 66 2.97 21.27 -9.12
N SER A 67 2.18 21.89 -8.26
CA SER A 67 2.46 21.94 -6.81
C SER A 67 2.09 20.63 -6.11
N VAL A 68 1.05 19.95 -6.62
CA VAL A 68 0.53 18.69 -6.07
C VAL A 68 0.37 17.67 -7.19
N VAL A 69 0.83 16.44 -6.95
CA VAL A 69 0.62 15.28 -7.84
C VAL A 69 -0.18 14.23 -7.10
N LEU A 70 -1.33 13.86 -7.63
CA LEU A 70 -2.19 12.83 -7.04
C LEU A 70 -2.07 11.53 -7.82
N LEU A 71 -1.66 10.47 -7.13
CA LEU A 71 -1.50 9.13 -7.65
C LEU A 71 -2.63 8.23 -7.13
N GLY A 72 -3.60 7.95 -7.99
CA GLY A 72 -4.76 7.15 -7.63
C GLY A 72 -4.47 5.65 -7.58
N GLU A 73 -5.31 4.90 -6.84
CA GLU A 73 -5.19 3.46 -6.75
C GLU A 73 -6.54 2.75 -6.56
N ALA A 74 -6.53 1.44 -6.76
CA ALA A 74 -7.43 0.50 -6.10
C ALA A 74 -6.61 -0.17 -4.99
N HIS A 75 -6.99 0.05 -3.74
CA HIS A 75 -6.18 -0.24 -2.54
C HIS A 75 -5.59 -1.65 -2.44
N ALA A 76 -6.25 -2.65 -3.01
CA ALA A 76 -5.78 -4.03 -2.97
C ALA A 76 -4.97 -4.44 -4.22
N ASN A 77 -4.76 -3.55 -5.17
CA ASN A 77 -4.11 -3.86 -6.44
C ASN A 77 -2.61 -3.59 -6.38
N LEU A 78 -1.80 -4.66 -6.37
CA LEU A 78 -0.34 -4.55 -6.27
C LEU A 78 0.31 -3.89 -7.49
N GLU A 79 -0.28 -4.02 -8.68
CA GLU A 79 0.24 -3.36 -9.89
C GLU A 79 0.11 -1.84 -9.78
N HIS A 80 -0.94 -1.34 -9.10
CA HIS A 80 -1.09 0.09 -8.82
C HIS A 80 0.02 0.59 -7.88
N HIS A 81 0.36 -0.16 -6.82
CA HIS A 81 1.43 0.22 -5.90
C HIS A 81 2.82 0.14 -6.55
N ARG A 82 3.06 -0.82 -7.45
CA ARG A 82 4.30 -0.88 -8.25
C ARG A 82 4.44 0.34 -9.15
N TRP A 83 3.35 0.69 -9.84
CA TRP A 83 3.32 1.90 -10.66
C TRP A 83 3.53 3.17 -9.81
N GLN A 84 2.88 3.27 -8.65
CA GLN A 84 3.10 4.40 -7.74
C GLN A 84 4.57 4.52 -7.30
N LEU A 85 5.21 3.40 -6.98
CA LEU A 85 6.65 3.41 -6.64
C LEU A 85 7.52 3.90 -7.80
N GLN A 86 7.22 3.47 -9.03
CA GLN A 86 7.89 3.95 -10.24
C GLN A 86 7.70 5.45 -10.42
N MET A 87 6.49 5.96 -10.21
CA MET A 87 6.19 7.40 -10.28
C MET A 87 6.95 8.19 -9.22
N LEU A 88 6.91 7.76 -7.96
CA LEU A 88 7.66 8.38 -6.88
C LEU A 88 9.16 8.46 -7.18
N SER A 89 9.74 7.37 -7.68
CA SER A 89 11.14 7.32 -8.05
C SER A 89 11.47 8.29 -9.19
N SER A 90 10.62 8.35 -10.22
CA SER A 90 10.81 9.22 -11.39
C SER A 90 10.67 10.71 -11.05
N LEU A 91 9.75 11.06 -10.15
CA LEU A 91 9.56 12.42 -9.67
C LEU A 91 10.71 12.84 -8.74
N HIS A 92 11.06 12.00 -7.77
CA HIS A 92 12.12 12.28 -6.80
C HIS A 92 13.50 12.44 -7.45
N ALA A 93 13.82 11.66 -8.49
CA ALA A 93 15.08 11.78 -9.24
C ALA A 93 15.26 13.16 -9.88
N ARG A 94 14.17 13.88 -10.17
CA ARG A 94 14.19 15.20 -10.81
C ARG A 94 13.84 16.34 -9.85
N HIS A 95 13.13 16.05 -8.76
CA HIS A 95 12.72 17.00 -7.73
C HIS A 95 12.94 16.38 -6.33
N PRO A 96 14.18 16.43 -5.79
CA PRO A 96 14.50 15.79 -4.51
C PRO A 96 13.74 16.36 -3.31
N ASN A 97 13.35 17.65 -3.35
CA ASN A 97 12.52 18.27 -2.32
C ASN A 97 11.06 17.86 -2.48
N MET A 98 10.71 16.67 -1.98
CA MET A 98 9.41 16.04 -2.13
C MET A 98 8.81 15.67 -0.76
N VAL A 99 7.48 15.68 -0.68
CA VAL A 99 6.71 15.18 0.45
C VAL A 99 5.68 14.16 -0.07
N ILE A 100 5.47 13.06 0.64
CA ILE A 100 4.50 12.05 0.24
C ILE A 100 3.38 11.96 1.27
N GLY A 101 2.16 12.27 0.84
CA GLY A 101 0.94 12.09 1.63
C GLY A 101 0.29 10.75 1.38
N PHE A 102 -0.18 10.09 2.45
CA PHE A 102 -0.82 8.78 2.40
C PHE A 102 -2.21 8.81 3.02
N GLU A 103 -3.23 8.41 2.25
CA GLU A 103 -4.61 8.29 2.72
C GLU A 103 -4.76 7.30 3.89
N MET A 104 -3.94 6.25 3.92
CA MET A 104 -4.04 5.15 4.86
C MET A 104 -3.88 5.58 6.32
N PHE A 105 -3.25 6.72 6.56
CA PHE A 105 -2.89 7.18 7.90
C PHE A 105 -3.78 8.33 8.37
N PRO A 106 -4.46 8.17 9.52
CA PRO A 106 -5.10 9.30 10.18
C PRO A 106 -4.08 10.21 10.84
N ARG A 107 -4.36 11.52 10.91
CA ARG A 107 -3.44 12.55 11.44
C ARG A 107 -2.90 12.26 12.83
N ARG A 108 -3.62 11.47 13.66
CA ARG A 108 -3.18 11.08 15.00
C ARG A 108 -1.88 10.27 15.01
N VAL A 109 -1.54 9.60 13.91
CA VAL A 109 -0.33 8.76 13.81
C VAL A 109 0.84 9.45 13.10
N GLN A 110 0.79 10.77 12.88
CA GLN A 110 1.86 11.51 12.22
C GLN A 110 3.24 11.27 12.86
N GLU A 111 3.32 11.22 14.18
CA GLU A 111 4.57 10.95 14.90
C GLU A 111 5.19 9.58 14.54
N ALA A 112 4.36 8.58 14.27
CA ALA A 112 4.84 7.26 13.82
C ALA A 112 5.48 7.36 12.43
N LEU A 113 4.91 8.17 11.53
CA LEU A 113 5.45 8.41 10.18
C LEU A 113 6.80 9.14 10.27
N ASP A 114 6.88 10.15 11.12
CA ASP A 114 8.12 10.93 11.33
C ASP A 114 9.24 10.04 11.88
N LYS A 115 8.95 9.20 12.88
CA LYS A 115 9.88 8.22 13.44
C LYS A 115 10.30 7.16 12.44
N TRP A 116 9.38 6.74 11.55
CA TRP A 116 9.68 5.82 10.48
C TRP A 116 10.70 6.40 9.51
N VAL A 117 10.47 7.61 9.01
CA VAL A 117 11.38 8.32 8.10
C VAL A 117 12.74 8.58 8.75
N ALA A 118 12.75 8.93 10.04
CA ALA A 118 13.97 9.09 10.83
C ALA A 118 14.76 7.78 11.04
N GLY A 119 14.18 6.63 10.73
CA GLY A 119 14.84 5.33 10.90
C GLY A 119 14.74 4.76 12.31
N SER A 120 13.96 5.36 13.20
CA SER A 120 13.89 4.99 14.62
C SER A 120 13.00 3.79 14.91
N LEU A 121 12.25 3.29 13.93
CA LEU A 121 11.32 2.18 14.10
C LEU A 121 11.68 1.00 13.16
N SER A 122 11.57 -0.22 13.64
CA SER A 122 11.47 -1.42 12.80
C SER A 122 10.12 -1.44 12.07
N VAL A 123 9.97 -2.32 11.08
CA VAL A 123 8.69 -2.51 10.38
C VAL A 123 7.56 -2.87 11.35
N ALA A 124 7.83 -3.77 12.30
CA ALA A 124 6.82 -4.20 13.28
C ALA A 124 6.39 -3.05 14.20
N GLU A 125 7.34 -2.28 14.73
CA GLU A 125 7.06 -1.11 15.56
C GLU A 125 6.32 -0.02 14.79
N PHE A 126 6.68 0.22 13.52
CA PHE A 126 5.98 1.19 12.67
C PHE A 126 4.53 0.78 12.44
N LEU A 127 4.26 -0.47 12.10
CA LEU A 127 2.90 -0.96 11.87
C LEU A 127 2.05 -0.94 13.15
N ASP A 128 2.66 -1.16 14.31
CA ASP A 128 1.99 -1.06 15.61
C ASP A 128 1.71 0.41 15.97
N ALA A 129 2.73 1.27 15.92
CA ALA A 129 2.62 2.69 16.25
C ALA A 129 1.66 3.45 15.30
N SER A 130 1.60 3.06 14.02
CA SER A 130 0.66 3.62 13.05
C SER A 130 -0.75 3.01 13.13
N ASP A 131 -0.98 2.05 14.05
CA ASP A 131 -2.25 1.35 14.22
C ASP A 131 -2.77 0.73 12.89
N TRP A 132 -1.84 0.26 12.05
CA TRP A 132 -2.15 -0.25 10.72
C TRP A 132 -3.24 -1.33 10.73
N LYS A 133 -3.14 -2.25 11.67
CA LYS A 133 -4.05 -3.41 11.75
C LYS A 133 -5.53 -3.02 11.95
N HIS A 134 -5.79 -1.94 12.67
CA HIS A 134 -7.16 -1.49 12.95
C HIS A 134 -7.57 -0.32 12.05
N GLY A 135 -6.61 0.47 11.57
CA GLY A 135 -6.86 1.63 10.71
C GLY A 135 -7.05 1.29 9.24
N TRP A 136 -6.36 0.24 8.75
CA TRP A 136 -6.37 -0.13 7.35
C TRP A 136 -6.51 -1.64 7.14
N SER A 137 -7.46 -2.07 6.31
CA SER A 137 -7.79 -3.49 6.15
C SER A 137 -6.91 -4.23 5.13
N ILE A 138 -6.03 -3.53 4.41
CA ILE A 138 -5.15 -4.10 3.39
C ILE A 138 -3.86 -4.59 4.04
N ASP A 139 -3.32 -5.70 3.55
CA ASP A 139 -2.01 -6.20 4.02
C ASP A 139 -0.93 -5.13 3.81
N ALA A 140 -0.22 -4.79 4.88
CA ALA A 140 0.83 -3.79 4.84
C ALA A 140 1.93 -4.09 3.80
N LYS A 141 2.16 -5.37 3.48
CA LYS A 141 3.13 -5.79 2.45
C LYS A 141 2.89 -5.12 1.10
N ALA A 142 1.64 -4.76 0.79
CA ALA A 142 1.29 -4.04 -0.43
C ALA A 142 1.90 -2.64 -0.47
N TYR A 143 1.97 -1.96 0.68
CA TYR A 143 2.42 -0.57 0.80
C TYR A 143 3.86 -0.41 1.30
N LEU A 144 4.42 -1.43 1.95
CA LEU A 144 5.78 -1.38 2.50
C LEU A 144 6.83 -0.89 1.49
N PRO A 145 6.81 -1.25 0.20
CA PRO A 145 7.75 -0.71 -0.78
C PRO A 145 7.72 0.83 -0.87
N LEU A 146 6.53 1.44 -0.80
CA LEU A 146 6.34 2.90 -0.82
C LEU A 146 6.86 3.54 0.48
N PHE A 147 6.60 2.93 1.63
CA PHE A 147 7.09 3.40 2.93
C PHE A 147 8.60 3.28 3.04
N HIS A 148 9.19 2.19 2.55
CA HIS A 148 10.64 2.02 2.49
C HIS A 148 11.29 3.04 1.55
N PHE A 149 10.67 3.33 0.40
CA PHE A 149 11.16 4.37 -0.51
C PHE A 149 11.24 5.73 0.20
N ALA A 150 10.18 6.13 0.91
CA ALA A 150 10.17 7.37 1.68
C ALA A 150 11.30 7.39 2.74
N ARG A 151 11.43 6.30 3.53
CA ARG A 151 12.47 6.16 4.56
C ARG A 151 13.89 6.21 4.00
N MET A 152 14.18 5.44 2.95
CA MET A 152 15.52 5.37 2.36
C MET A 152 15.99 6.71 1.78
N ASN A 153 15.05 7.48 1.24
CA ASN A 153 15.34 8.79 0.66
C ASN A 153 15.08 9.95 1.64
N LYS A 154 14.72 9.64 2.91
CA LYS A 154 14.39 10.63 3.95
C LYS A 154 13.30 11.61 3.51
N ILE A 155 12.36 11.15 2.71
CA ILE A 155 11.23 11.95 2.23
C ILE A 155 10.18 12.01 3.35
N PRO A 156 9.75 13.20 3.79
CA PRO A 156 8.69 13.33 4.78
C PRO A 156 7.41 12.62 4.33
N MET A 157 6.79 11.89 5.25
CA MET A 157 5.49 11.26 5.06
C MET A 157 4.42 12.05 5.81
N VAL A 158 3.27 12.28 5.17
CA VAL A 158 2.14 13.02 5.75
C VAL A 158 0.91 12.14 5.85
N ALA A 159 0.32 12.10 7.04
CA ALA A 159 -0.95 11.45 7.30
C ALA A 159 -2.10 12.32 6.77
N LEU A 160 -2.77 11.86 5.69
CA LEU A 160 -3.79 12.66 5.03
C LEU A 160 -5.17 12.56 5.68
N ASN A 161 -5.46 11.45 6.35
CA ASN A 161 -6.80 11.12 6.80
C ASN A 161 -7.12 11.67 8.21
N ILE A 162 -8.38 11.60 8.56
CA ILE A 162 -8.89 11.77 9.93
C ILE A 162 -9.44 10.44 10.46
N ASP A 163 -9.65 10.37 11.77
CA ASP A 163 -10.23 9.19 12.38
C ASP A 163 -11.64 8.91 11.82
N SER A 164 -11.91 7.64 11.53
CA SER A 164 -13.20 7.18 11.02
C SER A 164 -14.38 7.54 11.95
N ARG A 165 -14.13 7.62 13.27
CA ARG A 165 -15.12 8.07 14.27
C ARG A 165 -15.52 9.51 14.06
N LEU A 166 -14.54 10.42 13.81
CA LEU A 166 -14.80 11.82 13.54
C LEU A 166 -15.57 12.00 12.22
N ARG A 167 -15.18 11.27 11.17
CA ARG A 167 -15.92 11.24 9.91
C ARG A 167 -17.36 10.82 10.10
N LYS A 168 -17.61 9.75 10.86
CA LYS A 168 -18.96 9.29 11.19
C LYS A 168 -19.75 10.33 11.98
N GLU A 169 -19.13 11.01 12.92
CA GLU A 169 -19.77 12.05 13.73
C GLU A 169 -20.26 13.22 12.84
N VAL A 170 -19.42 13.73 11.95
CA VAL A 170 -19.80 14.79 11.00
C VAL A 170 -20.85 14.30 10.02
N SER A 171 -20.74 13.08 9.52
CA SER A 171 -21.72 12.45 8.65
C SER A 171 -23.13 12.50 9.26
N LEU A 172 -23.25 12.32 10.59
CA LEU A 172 -24.52 12.32 11.31
C LEU A 172 -24.97 13.74 11.71
N LYS A 173 -24.05 14.57 12.24
CA LYS A 173 -24.36 15.86 12.87
C LYS A 173 -24.24 17.06 11.93
N GLY A 174 -23.57 16.91 10.77
CA GLY A 174 -23.26 18.00 9.83
C GLY A 174 -21.93 18.67 10.09
N PHE A 175 -21.61 19.71 9.30
CA PHE A 175 -20.30 20.37 9.31
C PHE A 175 -20.13 21.43 10.40
N ASP A 176 -21.18 21.81 11.09
CA ASP A 176 -21.13 22.88 12.10
C ASP A 176 -20.29 22.54 13.33
N ILE A 177 -20.02 21.25 13.53
CA ILE A 177 -19.16 20.75 14.61
C ILE A 177 -17.64 20.82 14.28
N LEU A 178 -17.25 21.27 13.07
CA LEU A 178 -15.85 21.26 12.62
C LEU A 178 -14.95 22.31 13.31
N SER A 179 -15.51 23.29 14.02
CA SER A 179 -14.75 24.30 14.77
C SER A 179 -13.98 23.76 15.95
N GLU A 180 -14.20 22.51 16.33
CA GLU A 180 -13.60 21.89 17.50
C GLU A 180 -12.18 21.40 17.25
N ASP A 181 -11.29 21.52 18.24
CA ASP A 181 -9.87 21.13 18.16
C ASP A 181 -9.67 19.67 17.73
N LYS A 182 -10.63 18.80 18.02
CA LYS A 182 -10.57 17.38 17.60
C LYS A 182 -10.45 17.17 16.11
N PHE A 183 -10.90 18.12 15.29
CA PHE A 183 -10.77 18.06 13.82
C PHE A 183 -9.42 18.57 13.31
N LYS A 184 -8.55 19.08 14.20
CA LYS A 184 -7.18 19.47 13.87
C LYS A 184 -7.07 20.39 12.65
N GLY A 185 -7.89 21.41 12.59
CA GLY A 185 -7.89 22.43 11.55
C GLY A 185 -8.49 22.00 10.21
N VAL A 186 -9.25 20.92 10.16
CA VAL A 186 -10.06 20.62 8.96
C VAL A 186 -11.18 21.64 8.85
N THR A 187 -11.17 22.40 7.77
CA THR A 187 -12.19 23.43 7.49
C THR A 187 -13.41 22.83 6.79
N ARG A 188 -14.50 23.61 6.71
CA ARG A 188 -15.69 23.18 6.00
C ARG A 188 -15.37 22.81 4.54
N PRO A 189 -15.84 21.66 4.04
CA PRO A 189 -15.66 21.29 2.64
C PRO A 189 -16.35 22.27 1.69
N ALA A 190 -15.76 22.47 0.50
CA ALA A 190 -16.46 23.10 -0.60
C ALA A 190 -17.68 22.27 -1.01
N GLU A 191 -18.73 22.97 -1.49
CA GLU A 191 -19.95 22.30 -1.93
C GLU A 191 -19.69 21.36 -3.12
N PRO A 192 -20.29 20.16 -3.15
CA PRO A 192 -20.07 19.21 -4.21
C PRO A 192 -20.75 19.66 -5.50
N SER A 193 -20.10 19.50 -6.63
CA SER A 193 -20.74 19.71 -7.92
C SER A 193 -21.87 18.68 -8.15
N LYS A 194 -22.82 19.04 -9.01
CA LYS A 194 -23.88 18.11 -9.43
C LYS A 194 -23.30 16.80 -9.98
N ALA A 195 -22.28 16.91 -10.82
CA ALA A 195 -21.59 15.73 -11.38
C ALA A 195 -20.93 14.85 -10.30
N TYR A 196 -20.39 15.45 -9.25
CA TYR A 196 -19.87 14.68 -8.12
C TYR A 196 -20.99 13.98 -7.35
N LEU A 197 -22.12 14.62 -7.11
CA LEU A 197 -23.28 13.98 -6.46
C LEU A 197 -23.79 12.79 -7.29
N GLU A 198 -23.88 12.93 -8.61
CA GLU A 198 -24.26 11.84 -9.52
C GLU A 198 -23.25 10.67 -9.43
N TYR A 199 -21.96 10.96 -9.43
CA TYR A 199 -20.90 9.97 -9.25
C TYR A 199 -21.00 9.25 -7.89
N LEU A 200 -21.19 10.00 -6.80
CA LEU A 200 -21.36 9.43 -5.46
C LEU A 200 -22.63 8.59 -5.34
N MET A 201 -23.71 8.96 -6.04
CA MET A 201 -24.93 8.17 -6.12
C MET A 201 -24.69 6.79 -6.74
N LEU A 202 -23.88 6.72 -7.81
CA LEU A 202 -23.50 5.41 -8.42
C LEU A 202 -22.70 4.55 -7.46
N ILE A 203 -21.79 5.16 -6.69
CA ILE A 203 -21.00 4.45 -5.67
C ILE A 203 -21.90 3.96 -4.54
N TYR A 204 -22.76 4.83 -4.02
CA TYR A 204 -23.68 4.52 -2.94
C TYR A 204 -24.60 3.34 -3.30
N LYS A 205 -25.19 3.35 -4.50
CA LYS A 205 -26.03 2.25 -4.99
C LYS A 205 -25.31 0.90 -5.04
N LYS A 206 -24.02 0.88 -5.39
CA LYS A 206 -23.22 -0.37 -5.41
C LYS A 206 -22.98 -0.94 -4.00
N HIS A 207 -23.03 -0.11 -2.97
CA HIS A 207 -22.78 -0.50 -1.58
C HIS A 207 -24.07 -0.63 -0.75
N ASP A 208 -25.23 -0.23 -1.28
CA ASP A 208 -26.51 -0.36 -0.59
C ASP A 208 -26.91 -1.82 -0.47
N ARG A 209 -26.68 -2.38 0.72
CA ARG A 209 -27.04 -3.77 1.06
C ARG A 209 -28.57 -3.97 1.18
N ASN A 210 -29.31 -2.89 1.32
CA ASN A 210 -30.78 -2.93 1.53
C ASN A 210 -31.54 -2.96 0.22
N HIS A 211 -30.87 -2.92 -0.93
CA HIS A 211 -31.47 -2.96 -2.29
C HIS A 211 -32.67 -2.01 -2.46
N LYS A 212 -32.59 -0.80 -1.91
CA LYS A 212 -33.62 0.20 -2.14
C LYS A 212 -33.73 0.47 -3.65
N THR A 213 -34.88 0.22 -4.20
CA THR A 213 -35.14 0.30 -5.65
C THR A 213 -35.05 1.74 -6.20
N LYS A 214 -35.23 2.74 -5.36
CA LYS A 214 -35.16 4.15 -5.74
C LYS A 214 -34.46 4.96 -4.64
N ILE A 215 -33.21 5.37 -4.89
CA ILE A 215 -32.46 6.29 -4.05
C ILE A 215 -32.50 7.65 -4.73
N ILE A 216 -32.89 8.68 -4.01
CA ILE A 216 -32.94 10.08 -4.46
C ILE A 216 -31.92 10.92 -3.68
N THR A 217 -31.60 12.08 -4.16
CA THR A 217 -30.63 13.00 -3.56
C THR A 217 -31.02 13.48 -2.16
N GLU A 218 -32.31 13.52 -1.87
CA GLU A 218 -32.91 13.91 -0.58
C GLU A 218 -32.90 12.78 0.46
N ASP A 219 -32.50 11.56 0.09
CA ASP A 219 -32.40 10.45 1.04
C ASP A 219 -31.36 10.78 2.11
N LEU A 220 -31.79 10.73 3.39
CA LEU A 220 -30.94 11.10 4.53
C LEU A 220 -29.68 10.26 4.63
N ASP A 221 -29.74 8.98 4.29
CA ASP A 221 -28.56 8.10 4.36
C ASP A 221 -27.61 8.41 3.22
N PHE A 222 -28.11 8.76 2.03
CA PHE A 222 -27.29 9.26 0.94
C PHE A 222 -26.64 10.61 1.31
N GLN A 223 -27.37 11.54 1.88
CA GLN A 223 -26.80 12.81 2.35
C GLN A 223 -25.73 12.62 3.42
N ARG A 224 -25.92 11.68 4.35
CA ARG A 224 -24.91 11.31 5.33
C ARG A 224 -23.67 10.74 4.68
N PHE A 225 -23.85 9.88 3.67
CA PHE A 225 -22.75 9.34 2.89
C PHE A 225 -21.98 10.45 2.17
N VAL A 226 -22.68 11.37 1.49
CA VAL A 226 -22.06 12.52 0.82
C VAL A 226 -21.26 13.37 1.78
N ARG A 227 -21.83 13.74 2.94
CA ARG A 227 -21.10 14.52 3.97
C ARG A 227 -19.81 13.80 4.44
N GLY A 228 -19.89 12.49 4.62
CA GLY A 228 -18.73 11.67 4.97
C GLY A 228 -17.64 11.70 3.92
N GLN A 229 -17.99 11.64 2.63
CA GLN A 229 -17.06 11.71 1.51
C GLN A 229 -16.44 13.11 1.39
N GLN A 230 -17.25 14.15 1.41
CA GLN A 230 -16.79 15.56 1.36
C GLN A 230 -15.77 15.87 2.48
N LEU A 231 -16.08 15.43 3.71
CA LEU A 231 -15.15 15.62 4.82
C LEU A 231 -13.84 14.85 4.61
N TRP A 232 -13.92 13.65 4.06
CA TRP A 232 -12.75 12.84 3.78
C TRP A 232 -11.85 13.50 2.74
N ASP A 233 -12.43 13.95 1.62
CA ASP A 233 -11.73 14.71 0.58
C ASP A 233 -11.12 16.01 1.13
N ARG A 234 -11.88 16.76 1.95
CA ARG A 234 -11.41 17.99 2.58
C ARG A 234 -10.24 17.75 3.53
N ALA A 235 -10.32 16.70 4.34
CA ALA A 235 -9.24 16.35 5.27
C ALA A 235 -7.93 16.05 4.52
N MET A 236 -8.00 15.27 3.44
CA MET A 236 -6.84 14.97 2.61
C MET A 236 -6.30 16.21 1.90
N ALA A 237 -7.16 17.00 1.27
CA ALA A 237 -6.77 18.24 0.62
C ALA A 237 -6.11 19.22 1.61
N GLN A 238 -6.68 19.39 2.80
CA GLN A 238 -6.12 20.26 3.84
C GLN A 238 -4.76 19.78 4.34
N ALA A 239 -4.54 18.46 4.41
CA ALA A 239 -3.23 17.91 4.79
C ALA A 239 -2.17 18.14 3.70
N LEU A 240 -2.54 17.97 2.42
CA LEU A 240 -1.67 18.27 1.28
C LEU A 240 -1.36 19.79 1.21
N TYR A 241 -2.37 20.64 1.38
CA TYR A 241 -2.21 22.09 1.48
C TYR A 241 -1.24 22.48 2.60
N SER A 242 -1.42 21.89 3.79
CA SER A 242 -0.54 22.16 4.93
C SER A 242 0.89 21.68 4.70
N ALA A 243 1.08 20.56 3.98
CA ALA A 243 2.41 20.09 3.61
C ALA A 243 3.12 21.05 2.66
N LEU A 244 2.37 21.64 1.72
CA LEU A 244 2.89 22.61 0.76
C LEU A 244 3.26 23.95 1.43
N THR A 245 2.47 24.42 2.42
CA THR A 245 2.60 25.75 3.01
C THR A 245 3.46 25.80 4.28
N ARG A 246 3.56 24.71 5.05
CA ARG A 246 4.35 24.68 6.31
C ARG A 246 5.84 24.94 6.14
N LEU A 247 6.39 24.70 4.96
CA LEU A 247 7.80 24.97 4.66
C LEU A 247 8.08 26.44 4.34
N GLU A 248 7.02 27.27 4.21
CA GLU A 248 7.16 28.74 4.09
C GLU A 248 7.49 29.41 5.45
N SER A 249 7.34 28.69 6.56
CA SER A 249 7.66 29.17 7.90
C SER A 249 8.72 28.26 8.53
N PRO A 250 10.03 28.57 8.42
CA PRO A 250 11.05 27.80 9.12
C PRO A 250 10.82 27.93 10.64
N PRO A 251 11.04 26.86 11.43
CA PRO A 251 11.07 27.00 12.88
C PRO A 251 12.22 27.92 13.23
N VAL A 252 11.92 29.10 13.78
CA VAL A 252 12.89 30.11 14.21
C VAL A 252 13.61 29.57 15.42
N VAL A 253 14.75 28.91 15.27
CA VAL A 253 15.78 28.79 16.33
C VAL A 253 17.16 28.61 15.67
N GLY A 254 18.05 29.59 15.89
CA GLY A 254 19.49 29.45 15.73
C GLY A 254 20.08 29.78 14.35
N MET A 255 21.42 29.84 14.30
CA MET A 255 22.25 30.23 13.15
C MET A 255 21.98 29.43 11.81
N GLN A 256 21.24 28.33 11.83
CA GLN A 256 20.74 27.63 10.66
C GLN A 256 19.64 28.39 9.91
N ALA A 257 18.92 29.29 10.60
CA ALA A 257 17.89 30.13 9.98
C ALA A 257 18.49 31.16 9.01
N LEU A 258 19.72 31.60 9.22
CA LEU A 258 20.39 32.56 8.32
C LEU A 258 20.81 31.93 6.99
N PHE A 259 21.16 30.65 6.98
CA PHE A 259 21.48 29.89 5.76
C PHE A 259 20.25 29.56 4.92
N SER A 260 19.09 29.32 5.57
CA SER A 260 17.83 29.01 4.87
C SER A 260 17.15 30.25 4.26
N VAL A 261 17.49 31.47 4.72
CA VAL A 261 16.99 32.73 4.14
C VAL A 261 17.72 33.09 2.84
N LEU A 262 18.96 32.62 2.66
CA LEU A 262 19.75 32.90 1.46
C LEU A 262 19.49 31.91 0.31
N THR A 263 18.99 30.72 0.63
CA THR A 263 18.45 29.77 -0.35
C THR A 263 16.96 29.67 -0.04
N ARG A 264 16.08 30.37 -0.80
CA ARG A 264 14.64 30.07 -0.76
C ARG A 264 14.53 28.56 -1.02
N PRO A 265 14.06 27.75 -0.05
CA PRO A 265 13.83 26.37 -0.35
C PRO A 265 12.78 26.36 -1.47
N GLU A 266 13.10 25.75 -2.61
CA GLU A 266 12.10 25.51 -3.64
C GLU A 266 10.90 24.84 -2.96
N ARG A 267 9.69 25.27 -3.32
CA ARG A 267 8.46 24.66 -2.78
C ARG A 267 8.57 23.15 -2.98
N PRO A 268 8.24 22.34 -1.96
CA PRO A 268 8.28 20.90 -2.13
C PRO A 268 7.25 20.47 -3.17
N LEU A 269 7.58 19.45 -3.94
CA LEU A 269 6.58 18.71 -4.71
C LEU A 269 5.80 17.83 -3.74
N VAL A 270 4.51 18.07 -3.59
CA VAL A 270 3.66 17.26 -2.70
C VAL A 270 2.98 16.16 -3.51
N VAL A 271 3.26 14.90 -3.19
CA VAL A 271 2.63 13.75 -3.88
C VAL A 271 1.63 13.09 -2.95
N GLY A 272 0.35 13.01 -3.36
CA GLY A 272 -0.70 12.33 -2.60
C GLY A 272 -0.99 10.94 -3.15
N ILE A 273 -0.94 9.92 -2.30
CA ILE A 273 -1.33 8.54 -2.62
C ILE A 273 -2.67 8.24 -1.97
N MET A 274 -3.67 7.91 -2.81
CA MET A 274 -5.05 7.72 -2.35
C MET A 274 -5.88 6.90 -3.34
N GLY A 275 -7.03 6.43 -2.89
CA GLY A 275 -7.99 5.73 -3.74
C GLY A 275 -8.42 6.60 -4.93
N ALA A 276 -8.44 5.99 -6.13
CA ALA A 276 -8.82 6.66 -7.37
C ALA A 276 -10.20 7.35 -7.30
N GLY A 277 -11.09 6.89 -6.41
CA GLY A 277 -12.40 7.51 -6.20
C GLY A 277 -12.34 8.95 -5.70
N HIS A 278 -11.27 9.33 -4.99
CA HIS A 278 -11.04 10.69 -4.48
C HIS A 278 -10.40 11.64 -5.49
N ILE A 279 -9.94 11.11 -6.63
CA ILE A 279 -9.18 11.89 -7.65
C ILE A 279 -9.99 12.06 -8.94
N ARG A 280 -10.68 10.99 -9.37
CA ARG A 280 -11.34 10.92 -10.68
C ARG A 280 -12.21 12.12 -10.97
N ASN A 281 -12.11 12.58 -12.22
CA ASN A 281 -12.86 13.73 -12.75
C ASN A 281 -12.63 15.04 -11.97
N GLY A 282 -11.62 15.09 -11.11
CA GLY A 282 -11.36 16.27 -10.28
C GLY A 282 -12.39 16.53 -9.17
N TYR A 283 -13.32 15.61 -8.90
CA TYR A 283 -14.48 15.86 -8.05
C TYR A 283 -14.21 15.91 -6.54
N GLY A 284 -13.32 15.05 -6.05
CA GLY A 284 -13.02 14.91 -4.63
C GLY A 284 -11.91 15.85 -4.17
N VAL A 285 -10.73 15.27 -3.87
CA VAL A 285 -9.56 16.00 -3.36
C VAL A 285 -9.12 17.16 -4.27
N PRO A 286 -9.07 17.03 -5.60
CA PRO A 286 -8.69 18.16 -6.46
C PRO A 286 -9.65 19.36 -6.34
N HIS A 287 -10.96 19.11 -6.25
CA HIS A 287 -11.96 20.16 -6.03
C HIS A 287 -11.74 20.88 -4.69
N GLN A 288 -11.43 20.13 -3.62
CA GLN A 288 -11.14 20.70 -2.31
C GLN A 288 -9.81 21.47 -2.28
N LEU A 289 -8.79 21.01 -3.03
CA LEU A 289 -7.53 21.75 -3.20
C LEU A 289 -7.75 23.07 -3.93
N MET A 290 -8.58 23.07 -4.98
CA MET A 290 -8.92 24.28 -5.72
C MET A 290 -9.63 25.31 -4.82
N ASP A 291 -10.54 24.88 -3.95
CA ASP A 291 -11.19 25.74 -2.95
C ASP A 291 -10.18 26.31 -1.92
N LEU A 292 -9.13 25.56 -1.59
CA LEU A 292 -8.01 26.00 -0.76
C LEU A 292 -7.01 26.90 -1.51
N GLY A 293 -7.24 27.21 -2.79
CA GLY A 293 -6.40 28.07 -3.61
C GLY A 293 -5.29 27.35 -4.39
N ILE A 294 -5.18 26.00 -4.31
CA ILE A 294 -4.22 25.21 -5.07
C ILE A 294 -4.86 24.78 -6.39
N LYS A 295 -4.38 25.36 -7.50
CA LYS A 295 -4.88 25.10 -8.85
C LYS A 295 -3.96 24.16 -9.66
N ASP A 296 -2.71 24.11 -9.29
CA ASP A 296 -1.64 23.36 -9.99
C ASP A 296 -1.60 21.95 -9.42
N VAL A 297 -2.51 21.11 -9.91
CA VAL A 297 -2.69 19.71 -9.45
C VAL A 297 -2.65 18.78 -10.64
N ALA A 298 -1.75 17.79 -10.64
CA ALA A 298 -1.77 16.69 -11.59
C ALA A 298 -2.56 15.50 -11.03
N MET A 299 -3.43 14.92 -11.84
CA MET A 299 -4.21 13.72 -11.53
C MET A 299 -3.75 12.57 -12.42
N LEU A 300 -3.07 11.58 -11.85
CA LEU A 300 -2.54 10.43 -12.58
C LEU A 300 -3.17 9.14 -12.06
N LEU A 301 -3.61 8.28 -12.98
CA LEU A 301 -4.29 7.03 -12.62
C LEU A 301 -3.66 5.83 -13.33
N PRO A 302 -3.59 4.67 -12.69
CA PRO A 302 -3.29 3.41 -13.36
C PRO A 302 -4.56 2.91 -14.08
N TRP A 303 -4.36 2.28 -15.24
CA TRP A 303 -5.41 1.70 -16.05
C TRP A 303 -5.12 0.24 -16.33
N GLU A 304 -5.91 -0.66 -15.78
CA GLU A 304 -5.72 -2.10 -15.99
C GLU A 304 -6.05 -2.49 -17.43
N SER A 305 -5.22 -3.34 -18.05
CA SER A 305 -5.34 -3.75 -19.45
C SER A 305 -6.69 -4.39 -19.81
N ASN A 306 -7.38 -4.98 -18.82
CA ASN A 306 -8.69 -5.59 -19.00
C ASN A 306 -9.88 -4.62 -18.83
N LYS A 307 -9.63 -3.35 -18.53
CA LYS A 307 -10.72 -2.36 -18.41
C LYS A 307 -11.27 -1.96 -19.77
N ALA A 308 -12.59 -1.88 -19.86
CA ALA A 308 -13.29 -1.49 -21.07
C ALA A 308 -12.94 -0.04 -21.51
N CYS A 309 -12.71 0.15 -22.80
CA CYS A 309 -12.36 1.43 -23.41
C CYS A 309 -13.40 2.53 -23.19
N GLY A 310 -14.68 2.19 -23.16
CA GLY A 310 -15.74 3.13 -22.91
C GLY A 310 -15.72 3.79 -21.53
N GLN A 311 -14.91 3.29 -20.62
CA GLN A 311 -14.71 3.92 -19.30
C GLN A 311 -13.56 4.96 -19.29
N LEU A 312 -12.75 5.00 -20.33
CA LEU A 312 -11.64 5.94 -20.47
C LEU A 312 -12.14 7.25 -21.11
N VAL A 313 -12.92 8.00 -20.36
CA VAL A 313 -13.52 9.25 -20.83
C VAL A 313 -12.60 10.44 -20.57
N ALA A 314 -12.69 11.47 -21.42
CA ALA A 314 -11.98 12.72 -21.24
C ALA A 314 -12.27 13.34 -19.86
N GLY A 315 -11.23 13.89 -19.21
CA GLY A 315 -11.33 14.55 -17.91
C GLY A 315 -11.32 13.63 -16.70
N ILE A 316 -11.26 12.29 -16.88
CA ILE A 316 -11.17 11.35 -15.74
C ILE A 316 -9.86 11.52 -14.96
N ALA A 317 -8.78 11.90 -15.64
CA ALA A 317 -7.45 12.23 -15.13
C ALA A 317 -6.68 13.02 -16.20
N ASP A 318 -5.52 13.59 -15.86
CA ASP A 318 -4.65 14.26 -16.83
C ASP A 318 -3.92 13.24 -17.71
N ALA A 319 -3.51 12.12 -17.13
CA ALA A 319 -2.98 10.98 -17.87
C ALA A 319 -3.25 9.66 -17.14
N VAL A 320 -3.29 8.57 -17.90
CA VAL A 320 -3.42 7.21 -17.37
C VAL A 320 -2.28 6.33 -17.86
N PHE A 321 -1.82 5.44 -16.99
CA PHE A 321 -0.75 4.48 -17.27
C PHE A 321 -1.28 3.05 -17.35
N GLY A 322 -1.01 2.36 -18.44
CA GLY A 322 -1.38 0.96 -18.62
C GLY A 322 -0.63 0.05 -17.65
N VAL A 323 -1.37 -0.66 -16.82
CA VAL A 323 -0.86 -1.70 -15.91
C VAL A 323 -1.45 -3.06 -16.26
N ALA A 324 -0.73 -4.13 -15.94
CA ALA A 324 -1.26 -5.47 -16.10
C ALA A 324 -2.54 -5.65 -15.27
N SER A 325 -3.44 -6.51 -15.75
CA SER A 325 -4.62 -6.89 -14.98
C SER A 325 -4.18 -7.61 -13.71
N TYR A 326 -4.59 -7.10 -12.57
CA TYR A 326 -4.32 -7.73 -11.29
C TYR A 326 -5.31 -8.86 -11.05
N VAL A 327 -4.83 -10.09 -11.21
CA VAL A 327 -5.54 -11.26 -10.71
C VAL A 327 -5.10 -11.42 -9.25
N LYS A 328 -6.04 -11.24 -8.32
CA LYS A 328 -5.77 -11.59 -6.92
C LYS A 328 -5.50 -13.09 -6.89
N THR A 329 -4.24 -13.46 -7.00
CA THR A 329 -3.84 -14.81 -6.65
C THR A 329 -4.12 -14.94 -5.16
N ASP A 330 -4.95 -15.89 -4.79
CA ASP A 330 -4.98 -16.32 -3.40
C ASP A 330 -3.52 -16.55 -3.03
N GLY A 331 -3.00 -15.73 -2.14
CA GLY A 331 -1.59 -15.81 -1.74
C GLY A 331 -1.27 -17.23 -1.33
N PRO A 332 0.00 -17.65 -1.28
CA PRO A 332 0.37 -19.03 -1.04
C PRO A 332 -0.51 -19.58 0.08
N GLN A 333 -1.18 -20.69 -0.22
CA GLN A 333 -2.24 -21.26 0.63
C GLN A 333 -1.74 -21.26 2.08
N ARG A 334 -2.41 -20.47 2.94
CA ARG A 334 -1.95 -20.26 4.32
C ARG A 334 -1.79 -21.62 4.97
N GLN A 335 -0.58 -21.92 5.39
CA GLN A 335 -0.32 -23.16 6.08
C GLN A 335 -1.21 -23.26 7.31
N ARG A 336 -1.75 -24.44 7.55
CA ARG A 336 -2.59 -24.73 8.70
C ARG A 336 -1.98 -25.89 9.46
N LEU A 337 -1.94 -25.77 10.77
CA LEU A 337 -1.51 -26.87 11.62
C LEU A 337 -2.61 -27.93 11.72
N GLY A 338 -3.88 -27.52 11.61
CA GLY A 338 -5.06 -28.36 11.71
C GLY A 338 -5.40 -28.72 13.16
N ILE A 339 -5.42 -27.72 14.03
CA ILE A 339 -5.82 -27.84 15.42
C ILE A 339 -6.88 -26.83 15.80
N GLN A 340 -7.78 -27.22 16.71
CA GLN A 340 -8.58 -26.32 17.52
C GLN A 340 -7.94 -26.23 18.89
N PHE A 341 -7.78 -25.03 19.45
CA PHE A 341 -7.07 -24.83 20.71
C PHE A 341 -7.63 -23.62 21.48
N GLU A 342 -7.37 -23.62 22.79
CA GLU A 342 -7.67 -22.54 23.71
C GLU A 342 -6.44 -22.15 24.52
N MET A 343 -6.44 -20.98 25.18
CA MET A 343 -5.36 -20.64 26.11
C MET A 343 -5.56 -21.36 27.44
N ALA A 344 -4.48 -21.96 27.93
CA ALA A 344 -4.37 -22.53 29.25
C ALA A 344 -3.45 -21.66 30.13
N GLN A 345 -3.29 -21.98 31.42
CA GLN A 345 -2.39 -21.24 32.32
C GLN A 345 -0.93 -21.18 31.82
N LYS A 346 -0.48 -22.22 31.13
CA LYS A 346 0.87 -22.29 30.55
C LYS A 346 0.76 -22.77 29.10
N GLY A 347 0.50 -21.87 28.17
CA GLY A 347 0.49 -22.19 26.75
C GLY A 347 -0.89 -22.38 26.13
N ALA A 348 -0.94 -23.05 24.97
CA ALA A 348 -2.16 -23.31 24.21
C ALA A 348 -2.54 -24.78 24.26
N ARG A 349 -3.71 -25.11 24.84
CA ARG A 349 -4.20 -26.48 24.93
C ARG A 349 -4.91 -26.87 23.65
N ILE A 350 -4.53 -28.00 23.07
CA ILE A 350 -5.21 -28.58 21.90
C ILE A 350 -6.51 -29.21 22.35
N LEU A 351 -7.61 -28.77 21.74
CA LEU A 351 -8.96 -29.29 21.99
C LEU A 351 -9.29 -30.42 21.01
N LYS A 352 -8.86 -30.24 19.74
CA LYS A 352 -9.15 -31.20 18.67
C LYS A 352 -8.10 -31.10 17.58
N ILE A 353 -7.75 -32.24 17.00
CA ILE A 353 -6.88 -32.35 15.83
C ILE A 353 -7.73 -32.77 14.61
N GLU A 354 -7.51 -32.09 13.48
CA GLU A 354 -8.15 -32.40 12.22
C GLU A 354 -7.47 -33.63 11.58
N LYS A 355 -8.27 -34.58 11.10
CA LYS A 355 -7.76 -35.79 10.44
C LYS A 355 -7.01 -35.43 9.17
N GLY A 356 -5.89 -36.07 8.91
CA GLY A 356 -4.99 -35.81 7.76
C GLY A 356 -4.22 -34.49 7.86
N SER A 357 -4.26 -33.81 9.02
CA SER A 357 -3.56 -32.53 9.22
C SER A 357 -2.07 -32.67 9.49
N VAL A 358 -1.38 -31.54 9.41
CA VAL A 358 0.04 -31.43 9.81
C VAL A 358 0.22 -31.81 11.28
N ALA A 359 -0.70 -31.43 12.13
CA ALA A 359 -0.69 -31.75 13.57
C ALA A 359 -0.78 -33.26 13.82
N GLU A 360 -1.71 -33.94 13.14
CA GLU A 360 -1.86 -35.38 13.26
C GLU A 360 -0.59 -36.11 12.79
N THR A 361 -0.09 -35.73 11.60
CA THR A 361 1.13 -36.31 11.03
C THR A 361 2.37 -36.07 11.91
N ALA A 362 2.41 -34.93 12.61
CA ALA A 362 3.49 -34.59 13.55
C ALA A 362 3.37 -35.33 14.87
N GLY A 363 2.28 -36.05 15.16
CA GLY A 363 2.08 -36.81 16.40
C GLY A 363 1.59 -35.95 17.58
N LEU A 364 1.03 -34.76 17.32
CA LEU A 364 0.27 -34.01 18.32
C LEU A 364 -0.98 -34.79 18.73
N LYS A 365 -1.42 -34.59 19.96
CA LYS A 365 -2.62 -35.25 20.52
C LYS A 365 -3.55 -34.25 21.16
N ASP A 366 -4.81 -34.61 21.25
CA ASP A 366 -5.80 -33.88 22.04
C ASP A 366 -5.33 -33.77 23.49
N LYS A 367 -5.55 -32.62 24.11
CA LYS A 367 -5.09 -32.22 25.45
C LYS A 367 -3.59 -31.91 25.58
N ASP A 368 -2.77 -32.04 24.54
CA ASP A 368 -1.41 -31.47 24.56
C ASP A 368 -1.49 -29.97 24.80
N ILE A 369 -0.51 -29.43 25.53
CA ILE A 369 -0.39 -27.99 25.77
C ILE A 369 0.89 -27.51 25.05
N ILE A 370 0.75 -26.71 24.00
CA ILE A 370 1.86 -26.09 23.31
C ILE A 370 2.43 -24.97 24.17
N ILE A 371 3.59 -25.17 24.76
CA ILE A 371 4.25 -24.21 25.66
C ILE A 371 5.25 -23.34 24.92
N GLU A 372 5.83 -23.85 23.82
CA GLU A 372 6.80 -23.14 22.98
C GLU A 372 6.55 -23.45 21.51
N ILE A 373 6.70 -22.47 20.63
CA ILE A 373 6.55 -22.59 19.19
C ILE A 373 7.61 -21.74 18.48
N ALA A 374 8.36 -22.36 17.56
CA ALA A 374 9.48 -21.70 16.87
C ALA A 374 10.49 -21.05 17.83
N GLY A 375 10.77 -21.67 18.98
CA GLY A 375 11.67 -21.15 20.01
C GLY A 375 11.09 -20.03 20.88
N LEU A 376 9.81 -19.67 20.71
CA LEU A 376 9.15 -18.62 21.47
C LEU A 376 8.09 -19.19 22.42
N GLU A 377 8.07 -18.72 23.65
CA GLU A 377 7.06 -19.10 24.66
C GLU A 377 5.65 -18.67 24.21
N VAL A 378 4.69 -19.58 24.38
CA VAL A 378 3.28 -19.32 24.02
C VAL A 378 2.53 -18.66 25.17
N LYS A 379 2.44 -17.32 25.10
CA LYS A 379 1.72 -16.50 26.12
C LYS A 379 0.32 -16.05 25.69
N LYS A 380 0.03 -16.11 24.41
CA LYS A 380 -1.25 -15.66 23.83
C LYS A 380 -1.56 -16.43 22.55
N ILE A 381 -2.85 -16.51 22.20
CA ILE A 381 -3.39 -17.18 21.00
C ILE A 381 -2.61 -16.79 19.73
N ASN A 382 -2.30 -15.50 19.59
CA ASN A 382 -1.61 -14.99 18.40
C ASN A 382 -0.18 -15.56 18.23
N ASN A 383 0.48 -16.02 19.28
CA ASN A 383 1.80 -16.65 19.15
C ASN A 383 1.73 -17.90 18.27
N VAL A 384 0.71 -18.74 18.47
CA VAL A 384 0.50 -19.95 17.66
C VAL A 384 0.07 -19.60 16.26
N ILE A 385 -0.93 -18.71 16.11
CA ILE A 385 -1.46 -18.32 14.81
C ILE A 385 -0.40 -17.71 13.92
N GLU A 386 0.39 -16.78 14.44
CA GLU A 386 1.41 -16.09 13.64
C GLU A 386 2.61 -16.99 13.32
N ALA A 387 3.01 -17.87 14.24
CA ALA A 387 4.08 -18.84 13.97
C ALA A 387 3.68 -19.78 12.82
N VAL A 388 2.44 -20.27 12.79
CA VAL A 388 1.94 -21.12 11.69
C VAL A 388 1.78 -20.32 10.39
N LYS A 389 1.25 -19.11 10.42
CA LYS A 389 1.08 -18.27 9.23
C LYS A 389 2.41 -17.90 8.53
N ARG A 390 3.51 -17.86 9.29
CA ARG A 390 4.85 -17.58 8.74
C ARG A 390 5.48 -18.76 8.03
N GLN A 391 4.91 -19.96 8.17
CA GLN A 391 5.47 -21.15 7.53
C GLN A 391 5.21 -21.10 6.02
N ALA A 392 6.26 -21.34 5.26
CA ALA A 392 6.18 -21.60 3.82
C ALA A 392 5.96 -23.10 3.56
N PRO A 393 5.43 -23.49 2.39
CA PRO A 393 5.46 -24.89 1.98
C PRO A 393 6.88 -25.48 2.06
N GLY A 394 7.01 -26.69 2.55
CA GLY A 394 8.30 -27.38 2.70
C GLY A 394 9.08 -27.02 3.97
N THR A 395 8.57 -26.15 4.84
CA THR A 395 9.25 -25.77 6.09
C THR A 395 8.86 -26.63 7.27
N TRP A 396 9.64 -26.52 8.33
CA TRP A 396 9.47 -27.25 9.58
C TRP A 396 9.24 -26.26 10.72
N LEU A 397 8.29 -26.59 11.60
CA LEU A 397 7.94 -25.78 12.75
C LEU A 397 8.19 -26.59 14.02
N PRO A 398 9.23 -26.27 14.80
CA PRO A 398 9.46 -26.92 16.08
C PRO A 398 8.44 -26.44 17.12
N LEU A 399 7.94 -27.39 17.88
CA LEU A 399 6.98 -27.22 18.97
C LEU A 399 7.50 -27.92 20.21
N LYS A 400 7.31 -27.30 21.38
CA LYS A 400 7.47 -27.94 22.66
C LYS A 400 6.12 -28.06 23.32
N VAL A 401 5.70 -29.27 23.64
CA VAL A 401 4.36 -29.53 24.20
C VAL A 401 4.48 -30.25 25.54
N THR A 402 3.56 -29.98 26.44
CA THR A 402 3.39 -30.77 27.66
C THR A 402 2.25 -31.76 27.42
N ARG A 403 2.57 -33.06 27.62
CA ARG A 403 1.65 -34.19 27.54
C ARG A 403 1.63 -34.92 28.88
N GLY A 404 0.58 -34.74 29.66
CA GLY A 404 0.55 -35.18 31.07
C GLY A 404 1.61 -34.44 31.88
N SER A 405 2.59 -35.17 32.44
CA SER A 405 3.71 -34.59 33.17
C SER A 405 5.00 -34.43 32.33
N GLU A 406 4.99 -34.89 31.09
CA GLU A 406 6.20 -34.93 30.25
C GLU A 406 6.21 -33.71 29.28
N THR A 407 7.42 -33.22 29.02
CA THR A 407 7.64 -32.22 27.96
C THR A 407 8.26 -32.93 26.77
N ILE A 408 7.63 -32.75 25.58
CA ILE A 408 7.97 -33.42 24.33
C ILE A 408 8.28 -32.38 23.28
N GLU A 409 9.34 -32.58 22.51
CA GLU A 409 9.62 -31.79 21.31
C GLU A 409 9.03 -32.48 20.09
N ILE A 410 8.27 -31.73 19.29
CA ILE A 410 7.58 -32.18 18.10
C ILE A 410 7.92 -31.25 16.95
N ILE A 411 8.18 -31.82 15.78
CA ILE A 411 8.40 -31.03 14.55
C ILE A 411 7.24 -31.20 13.61
N ALA A 412 6.47 -30.14 13.44
CA ALA A 412 5.40 -30.08 12.42
C ALA A 412 6.03 -29.77 11.04
N ARG A 413 5.81 -30.65 10.07
CA ARG A 413 6.37 -30.55 8.71
C ARG A 413 5.28 -30.14 7.75
N PHE A 414 5.41 -28.97 7.13
CA PHE A 414 4.49 -28.49 6.12
C PHE A 414 4.89 -29.04 4.75
N SER A 415 3.93 -29.62 4.02
CA SER A 415 4.21 -30.20 2.70
C SER A 415 4.79 -29.17 1.74
N ALA A 416 5.79 -29.58 0.95
CA ALA A 416 6.33 -28.76 -0.14
C ALA A 416 5.34 -28.63 -1.31
N VAL A 417 4.41 -29.58 -1.45
CA VAL A 417 3.38 -29.60 -2.48
C VAL A 417 2.07 -29.13 -1.85
N ILE A 418 1.52 -28.07 -2.38
CA ILE A 418 0.14 -27.62 -2.06
C ILE A 418 -0.80 -28.61 -2.72
N LYS A 419 -1.47 -29.44 -1.95
CA LYS A 419 -2.54 -30.31 -2.43
C LYS A 419 -3.81 -29.50 -2.68
#